data_c44e8d4bd42f3ba6db560993dca8dadc
#
_entry.id   c44e8d4bd42f3ba6db560993dca8dadc
#
_cell.length_a   1.000
_cell.length_b   1.000
_cell.length_c   1.000
_cell.angle_alpha   90.00
_cell.angle_beta   90.00
_cell.angle_gamma   90.00
#
_symmetry.space_group_name_H-M   'P 1'
#
loop_
_entity.id
_entity.type
_entity.pdbx_description
1 polymer ?
#
loop_
_entity_poly.entity_id
_entity_poly.type
_entity_poly.pdbx_seq_one_letter_code
_entity_poly.pdbx_strand_id
1 'polypeptide(L)'
;MTRILIVGAGFAGLQTAKRLITSSFDITIIDKNNYHLFQPLLYQVATAGLSPADIAVPIRNIFRSQQNLKVILDELIGITPELNQITTKNNTYFYDFLVIATGSEPSYFGQDQWKNFSSSLKSIEDATFLRGKILKAFEKAERTKSKKG
;
A
#
# COMPACT_ATOMS: atom_id res chain seq x y z
N MET A 1 29.21 -3.10 -5.00
CA MET A 1 27.94 -3.21 -5.75
C MET A 1 27.09 -2.02 -5.35
N THR A 2 26.53 -1.30 -6.29
CA THR A 2 25.73 -0.09 -6.00
C THR A 2 24.42 -0.49 -5.32
N ARG A 3 24.15 0.13 -4.17
CA ARG A 3 22.97 -0.17 -3.34
C ARG A 3 21.83 0.76 -3.71
N ILE A 4 20.74 0.20 -4.18
CA ILE A 4 19.50 0.93 -4.48
C ILE A 4 18.45 0.57 -3.43
N LEU A 5 17.97 1.60 -2.74
CA LEU A 5 16.92 1.46 -1.75
C LEU A 5 15.62 2.04 -2.29
N ILE A 6 14.56 1.24 -2.30
CA ILE A 6 13.22 1.62 -2.77
C ILE A 6 12.27 1.57 -1.58
N VAL A 7 11.68 2.70 -1.22
CA VAL A 7 10.69 2.77 -0.14
C VAL A 7 9.29 2.84 -0.73
N GLY A 8 8.52 1.79 -0.49
CA GLY A 8 7.19 1.56 -1.04
C GLY A 8 7.17 0.58 -2.21
N ALA A 9 6.32 -0.44 -2.13
CA ALA A 9 6.08 -1.45 -3.16
C ALA A 9 4.72 -1.29 -3.85
N GLY A 10 4.23 -0.06 -3.94
CA GLY A 10 3.12 0.32 -4.78
C GLY A 10 3.48 0.24 -6.27
N PHE A 11 2.67 0.82 -7.15
CA PHE A 11 2.91 0.76 -8.59
C PHE A 11 4.29 1.31 -8.99
N ALA A 12 4.68 2.48 -8.46
CA ALA A 12 5.94 3.12 -8.80
C ALA A 12 7.15 2.30 -8.33
N GLY A 13 7.18 1.90 -7.05
CA GLY A 13 8.30 1.12 -6.51
C GLY A 13 8.44 -0.24 -7.15
N LEU A 14 7.33 -0.94 -7.38
CA LEU A 14 7.31 -2.23 -8.06
C LEU A 14 7.87 -2.12 -9.49
N GLN A 15 7.44 -1.12 -10.26
CA GLN A 15 7.92 -0.93 -11.64
C GLN A 15 9.39 -0.51 -11.68
N THR A 16 9.82 0.33 -10.76
CA THR A 16 11.24 0.68 -10.60
C THR A 16 12.08 -0.57 -10.34
N ALA A 17 11.69 -1.38 -9.36
CA ALA A 17 12.38 -2.62 -9.05
C ALA A 17 12.46 -3.54 -10.26
N LYS A 18 11.33 -3.79 -10.95
CA LYS A 18 11.28 -4.64 -12.15
C LYS A 18 12.22 -4.20 -13.26
N ARG A 19 12.46 -2.89 -13.42
CA ARG A 19 13.39 -2.37 -14.43
C ARG A 19 14.85 -2.50 -14.00
N LEU A 20 15.13 -2.47 -12.70
CA LEU A 20 16.48 -2.49 -12.15
C LEU A 20 17.03 -3.91 -11.90
N ILE A 21 16.18 -4.93 -11.78
CA ILE A 21 16.62 -6.31 -11.48
C ILE A 21 17.54 -6.93 -12.53
N THR A 22 17.52 -6.44 -13.75
CA THR A 22 18.43 -6.91 -14.84
C THR A 22 19.83 -6.31 -14.74
N SER A 23 20.05 -5.38 -13.82
CA SER A 23 21.33 -4.68 -13.61
C SER A 23 22.15 -5.34 -12.49
N SER A 24 23.42 -4.97 -12.37
CA SER A 24 24.31 -5.44 -11.30
C SER A 24 24.18 -4.68 -9.97
N PHE A 25 22.96 -4.19 -9.66
CA PHE A 25 22.67 -3.47 -8.44
C PHE A 25 22.26 -4.42 -7.30
N ASP A 26 22.54 -4.01 -6.04
CA ASP A 26 21.94 -4.62 -4.85
C ASP A 26 20.69 -3.82 -4.48
N ILE A 27 19.52 -4.40 -4.68
CA ILE A 27 18.23 -3.72 -4.56
C ILE A 27 17.56 -4.15 -3.25
N THR A 28 17.13 -3.19 -2.46
CA THR A 28 16.32 -3.42 -1.28
C THR A 28 15.00 -2.66 -1.41
N ILE A 29 13.90 -3.38 -1.32
CA ILE A 29 12.55 -2.79 -1.19
C ILE A 29 12.16 -2.82 0.27
N ILE A 30 11.74 -1.67 0.80
CA ILE A 30 11.14 -1.56 2.14
C ILE A 30 9.69 -1.11 1.98
N ASP A 31 8.76 -1.87 2.56
CA ASP A 31 7.35 -1.51 2.58
C ASP A 31 6.74 -1.85 3.95
N LYS A 32 5.79 -1.03 4.40
CA LYS A 32 5.04 -1.25 5.63
C LYS A 32 4.05 -2.42 5.52
N ASN A 33 3.74 -2.86 4.29
CA ASN A 33 2.91 -4.01 3.98
C ASN A 33 3.77 -5.11 3.34
N ASN A 34 3.39 -6.37 3.52
CA ASN A 34 4.06 -7.50 2.87
C ASN A 34 3.46 -7.87 1.51
N TYR A 35 2.54 -7.05 0.99
CA TYR A 35 1.84 -7.27 -0.27
C TYR A 35 1.80 -6.01 -1.14
N HIS A 36 1.78 -6.22 -2.44
CA HIS A 36 1.44 -5.22 -3.43
C HIS A 36 -0.07 -5.19 -3.60
N LEU A 37 -0.67 -4.01 -3.44
CA LEU A 37 -2.11 -3.80 -3.59
C LEU A 37 -2.43 -3.25 -4.98
N PHE A 38 -3.31 -3.95 -5.72
CA PHE A 38 -3.85 -3.42 -6.96
C PHE A 38 -5.04 -2.49 -6.66
N GLN A 39 -4.72 -1.26 -6.26
CA GLN A 39 -5.68 -0.24 -5.80
C GLN A 39 -6.87 0.00 -6.74
N PRO A 40 -6.74 -0.04 -8.09
CA PRO A 40 -7.89 0.20 -8.98
C PRO A 40 -9.08 -0.75 -8.76
N LEU A 41 -8.87 -1.91 -8.14
CA LEU A 41 -9.94 -2.89 -7.85
C LEU A 41 -10.48 -2.85 -6.41
N LEU A 42 -10.04 -1.89 -5.58
CA LEU A 42 -10.55 -1.74 -4.21
C LEU A 42 -12.07 -1.56 -4.15
N TYR A 43 -12.65 -0.88 -5.14
CA TYR A 43 -14.10 -0.69 -5.20
C TYR A 43 -14.86 -2.03 -5.34
N GLN A 44 -14.28 -3.02 -6.02
CA GLN A 44 -14.90 -4.35 -6.14
C GLN A 44 -14.83 -5.12 -4.83
N VAL A 45 -13.80 -4.91 -4.02
CA VAL A 45 -13.77 -5.45 -2.65
C VAL A 45 -14.83 -4.77 -1.79
N ALA A 46 -14.96 -3.45 -1.88
CA ALA A 46 -15.94 -2.68 -1.12
C ALA A 46 -17.38 -3.05 -1.49
N THR A 47 -17.65 -3.44 -2.74
CA THR A 47 -18.97 -3.85 -3.23
C THR A 47 -19.18 -5.37 -3.22
N ALA A 48 -18.30 -6.12 -2.57
CA ALA A 48 -18.36 -7.59 -2.43
C ALA A 48 -18.20 -8.40 -3.73
N GLY A 49 -17.71 -7.76 -4.82
CA GLY A 49 -17.41 -8.43 -6.08
C GLY A 49 -16.13 -9.24 -6.08
N LEU A 50 -15.14 -8.83 -5.26
CA LEU A 50 -13.86 -9.53 -5.09
C LEU A 50 -13.52 -9.74 -3.62
N SER A 51 -12.67 -10.71 -3.35
CA SER A 51 -12.04 -10.85 -2.04
C SER A 51 -10.78 -9.97 -1.94
N PRO A 52 -10.34 -9.56 -0.74
CA PRO A 52 -9.05 -8.87 -0.57
C PRO A 52 -7.86 -9.63 -1.16
N ALA A 53 -7.87 -10.96 -1.12
CA ALA A 53 -6.79 -11.79 -1.63
C ALA A 53 -6.66 -11.74 -3.16
N ASP A 54 -7.72 -11.39 -3.88
CA ASP A 54 -7.70 -11.30 -5.35
C ASP A 54 -6.92 -10.09 -5.86
N ILE A 55 -6.71 -9.07 -5.00
CA ILE A 55 -6.05 -7.82 -5.37
C ILE A 55 -4.78 -7.53 -4.57
N ALA A 56 -4.40 -8.43 -3.65
CA ALA A 56 -3.22 -8.31 -2.81
C ALA A 56 -2.23 -9.46 -3.07
N VAL A 57 -1.10 -9.14 -3.69
CA VAL A 57 -0.08 -10.13 -4.05
C VAL A 57 1.14 -9.97 -3.14
N PRO A 58 1.62 -11.03 -2.46
CA PRO A 58 2.83 -10.94 -1.64
C PRO A 58 4.02 -10.44 -2.46
N ILE A 59 4.69 -9.38 -2.00
CA ILE A 59 5.79 -8.74 -2.74
C ILE A 59 6.92 -9.74 -2.99
N ARG A 60 7.24 -10.58 -2.02
CA ARG A 60 8.28 -11.62 -2.15
C ARG A 60 7.97 -12.64 -3.23
N ASN A 61 6.70 -12.94 -3.48
CA ASN A 61 6.33 -13.84 -4.57
C ASN A 61 6.61 -13.24 -5.96
N ILE A 62 6.45 -11.91 -6.10
CA ILE A 62 6.72 -11.20 -7.35
C ILE A 62 8.20 -11.29 -7.72
N PHE A 63 9.08 -11.26 -6.72
CA PHE A 63 10.54 -11.22 -6.91
C PHE A 63 11.26 -12.50 -6.46
N ARG A 64 10.54 -13.62 -6.28
CA ARG A 64 11.09 -14.88 -5.73
C ARG A 64 12.30 -15.45 -6.47
N SER A 65 12.42 -15.18 -7.77
CA SER A 65 13.54 -15.64 -8.60
C SER A 65 14.74 -14.69 -8.65
N GLN A 66 14.64 -13.53 -8.01
CA GLN A 66 15.65 -12.49 -8.09
C GLN A 66 16.64 -12.62 -6.93
N GLN A 67 17.92 -12.82 -7.26
CA GLN A 67 18.98 -12.98 -6.26
C GLN A 67 19.54 -11.66 -5.76
N ASN A 68 19.43 -10.60 -6.58
CA ASN A 68 19.95 -9.27 -6.30
C ASN A 68 18.89 -8.32 -5.69
N LEU A 69 17.74 -8.86 -5.23
CA LEU A 69 16.68 -8.07 -4.65
C LEU A 69 16.20 -8.67 -3.33
N LYS A 70 16.15 -7.84 -2.30
CA LYS A 70 15.60 -8.14 -0.97
C LYS A 70 14.34 -7.36 -0.71
N VAL A 71 13.36 -7.97 -0.03
CA VAL A 71 12.13 -7.31 0.41
C VAL A 71 12.08 -7.33 1.93
N ILE A 72 11.96 -6.15 2.53
CA ILE A 72 11.93 -5.94 3.98
C ILE A 72 10.58 -5.36 4.36
N LEU A 73 9.91 -5.98 5.33
CA LEU A 73 8.72 -5.46 5.97
C LEU A 73 9.14 -4.51 7.09
N ASP A 74 9.08 -3.21 6.82
CA ASP A 74 9.40 -2.17 7.80
C ASP A 74 8.78 -0.83 7.35
N GLU A 75 8.75 0.15 8.24
CA GLU A 75 8.15 1.44 7.96
C GLU A 75 9.19 2.55 8.08
N LEU A 76 9.31 3.37 7.03
CA LEU A 76 10.17 4.55 7.01
C LEU A 76 9.67 5.58 8.03
N ILE A 77 10.58 6.07 8.88
CA ILE A 77 10.30 7.14 9.83
C ILE A 77 11.16 8.38 9.63
N GLY A 78 12.31 8.25 8.95
CA GLY A 78 13.19 9.40 8.72
C GLY A 78 14.17 9.16 7.58
N ILE A 79 14.65 10.26 7.00
CA ILE A 79 15.69 10.27 5.96
C ILE A 79 16.75 11.28 6.38
N THR A 80 18.02 10.91 6.30
CA THR A 80 19.18 11.78 6.51
C THR A 80 20.02 11.77 5.23
N PRO A 81 19.70 12.65 4.27
CA PRO A 81 20.34 12.67 2.95
C PRO A 81 21.85 12.85 3.00
N GLU A 82 22.33 13.64 3.95
CA GLU A 82 23.77 13.98 4.12
C GLU A 82 24.62 12.74 4.44
N LEU A 83 23.98 11.71 5.03
CA LEU A 83 24.61 10.44 5.37
C LEU A 83 24.22 9.31 4.40
N ASN A 84 23.43 9.58 3.36
CA ASN A 84 22.82 8.57 2.48
C ASN A 84 22.12 7.47 3.29
N GLN A 85 21.30 7.87 4.27
CA GLN A 85 20.74 7.01 5.28
C GLN A 85 19.24 7.21 5.40
N ILE A 86 18.50 6.10 5.60
CA ILE A 86 17.14 6.15 6.12
C ILE A 86 17.06 5.45 7.49
N THR A 87 16.10 5.88 8.29
CA THR A 87 15.70 5.23 9.54
C THR A 87 14.31 4.67 9.38
N THR A 88 14.13 3.42 9.74
CA THR A 88 12.84 2.72 9.81
C THR A 88 12.49 2.46 11.29
N LYS A 89 11.31 1.91 11.54
CA LYS A 89 10.89 1.56 12.92
C LYS A 89 11.87 0.62 13.62
N ASN A 90 12.51 -0.30 12.88
CA ASN A 90 13.32 -1.36 13.48
C ASN A 90 14.81 -1.22 13.18
N ASN A 91 15.19 -0.54 12.10
CA ASN A 91 16.57 -0.52 11.61
C ASN A 91 16.96 0.79 10.93
N THR A 92 18.25 0.89 10.59
CA THR A 92 18.82 1.93 9.76
C THR A 92 19.44 1.30 8.52
N TYR A 93 19.23 1.93 7.35
CA TYR A 93 19.74 1.45 6.07
C TYR A 93 20.50 2.54 5.35
N PHE A 94 21.62 2.16 4.72
CA PHE A 94 22.44 3.04 3.89
C PHE A 94 22.23 2.73 2.42
N TYR A 95 22.26 3.74 1.58
CA TYR A 95 22.04 3.64 0.14
C TYR A 95 23.05 4.43 -0.66
N ASP A 96 23.22 4.10 -1.91
CA ASP A 96 23.89 4.93 -2.91
C ASP A 96 22.84 5.71 -3.72
N PHE A 97 21.65 5.10 -3.96
CA PHE A 97 20.49 5.76 -4.55
C PHE A 97 19.22 5.40 -3.75
N LEU A 98 18.38 6.40 -3.52
CA LEU A 98 17.10 6.25 -2.82
C LEU A 98 15.94 6.59 -3.76
N VAL A 99 14.97 5.69 -3.83
CA VAL A 99 13.69 5.90 -4.53
C VAL A 99 12.57 5.97 -3.50
N ILE A 100 11.90 7.11 -3.42
CA ILE A 100 10.74 7.31 -2.54
C ILE A 100 9.47 7.06 -3.35
N ALA A 101 8.78 5.97 -3.08
CA ALA A 101 7.58 5.51 -3.78
C ALA A 101 6.43 5.19 -2.80
N THR A 102 6.31 5.98 -1.73
CA THR A 102 5.38 5.75 -0.61
C THR A 102 3.92 5.98 -0.94
N GLY A 103 3.64 6.54 -2.13
CA GLY A 103 2.28 6.84 -2.56
C GLY A 103 1.71 8.10 -1.91
N SER A 104 0.39 8.18 -1.82
CA SER A 104 -0.33 9.31 -1.26
C SER A 104 -1.42 8.84 -0.30
N GLU A 105 -1.79 9.69 0.64
CA GLU A 105 -2.92 9.48 1.52
C GLU A 105 -4.11 10.39 1.17
N PRO A 106 -5.33 10.04 1.60
CA PRO A 106 -6.50 10.91 1.40
C PRO A 106 -6.28 12.27 2.05
N SER A 107 -6.62 13.33 1.32
CA SER A 107 -6.59 14.69 1.84
C SER A 107 -7.99 15.28 1.82
N TYR A 108 -8.35 16.01 2.87
CA TYR A 108 -9.60 16.74 2.98
C TYR A 108 -9.39 18.26 2.86
N PHE A 109 -8.24 18.69 2.33
CA PHE A 109 -7.92 20.09 2.06
C PHE A 109 -8.12 21.01 3.28
N GLY A 110 -7.77 20.53 4.47
CA GLY A 110 -7.94 21.24 5.74
C GLY A 110 -9.35 21.11 6.36
N GLN A 111 -10.26 20.36 5.73
CA GLN A 111 -11.62 20.14 6.23
C GLN A 111 -11.73 18.76 6.92
N ASP A 112 -10.91 18.53 7.93
CA ASP A 112 -10.77 17.22 8.58
C ASP A 112 -12.08 16.67 9.20
N GLN A 113 -13.05 17.55 9.50
CA GLN A 113 -14.39 17.16 9.95
C GLN A 113 -15.14 16.28 8.93
N TRP A 114 -14.79 16.35 7.65
CA TRP A 114 -15.41 15.52 6.61
C TRP A 114 -15.08 14.03 6.76
N LYS A 115 -14.02 13.68 7.46
CA LYS A 115 -13.67 12.27 7.81
C LYS A 115 -14.84 11.55 8.49
N ASN A 116 -15.65 12.28 9.26
CA ASN A 116 -16.78 11.69 9.99
C ASN A 116 -17.94 11.26 9.06
N PHE A 117 -18.02 11.86 7.87
CA PHE A 117 -19.13 11.67 6.92
C PHE A 117 -18.70 10.95 5.65
N SER A 118 -17.41 10.71 5.46
CA SER A 118 -16.85 10.04 4.29
C SER A 118 -16.18 8.71 4.68
N SER A 119 -15.89 7.92 3.67
CA SER A 119 -15.08 6.70 3.83
C SER A 119 -13.94 6.74 2.83
N SER A 120 -12.72 6.56 3.29
CA SER A 120 -11.56 6.38 2.43
C SER A 120 -11.67 5.07 1.64
N LEU A 121 -10.98 5.01 0.50
CA LEU A 121 -10.84 3.79 -0.29
C LEU A 121 -9.40 3.71 -0.83
N LYS A 122 -8.44 3.56 0.08
CA LYS A 122 -7.00 3.52 -0.21
C LYS A 122 -6.33 2.22 0.22
N SER A 123 -6.94 1.51 1.17
CA SER A 123 -6.41 0.26 1.72
C SER A 123 -7.46 -0.85 1.69
N ILE A 124 -7.02 -2.08 1.96
CA ILE A 124 -7.91 -3.24 2.12
C ILE A 124 -8.85 -3.04 3.31
N GLU A 125 -8.34 -2.46 4.38
CA GLU A 125 -9.09 -2.13 5.59
C GLU A 125 -10.23 -1.16 5.29
N ASP A 126 -9.93 -0.11 4.51
CA ASP A 126 -10.95 0.84 4.03
C ASP A 126 -12.05 0.15 3.23
N ALA A 127 -11.66 -0.68 2.26
CA ALA A 127 -12.60 -1.39 1.40
C ALA A 127 -13.47 -2.36 2.20
N THR A 128 -12.89 -3.08 3.14
CA THR A 128 -13.59 -4.03 4.02
C THR A 128 -14.54 -3.31 4.97
N PHE A 129 -14.10 -2.19 5.54
CA PHE A 129 -14.94 -1.33 6.38
C PHE A 129 -16.14 -0.79 5.59
N LEU A 130 -15.91 -0.25 4.39
CA LEU A 130 -16.97 0.27 3.52
C LEU A 130 -17.96 -0.83 3.12
N ARG A 131 -17.47 -2.02 2.77
CA ARG A 131 -18.29 -3.21 2.51
C ARG A 131 -19.22 -3.51 3.68
N GLY A 132 -18.68 -3.53 4.89
CA GLY A 132 -19.48 -3.74 6.10
C GLY A 132 -20.56 -2.69 6.30
N LYS A 133 -20.26 -1.41 6.02
CA LYS A 133 -21.26 -0.32 6.08
C LYS A 133 -22.38 -0.52 5.06
N ILE A 134 -22.05 -0.85 3.81
CA ILE A 134 -23.01 -1.08 2.73
C ILE A 134 -23.96 -2.23 3.10
N LEU A 135 -23.40 -3.40 3.46
CA LEU A 135 -24.19 -4.59 3.79
C LEU A 135 -25.11 -4.35 5.00
N LYS A 136 -24.60 -3.69 6.05
CA LYS A 136 -25.41 -3.34 7.23
C LYS A 136 -26.54 -2.35 6.88
N ALA A 137 -26.34 -1.47 5.91
CA ALA A 137 -27.38 -0.54 5.48
C ALA A 137 -28.54 -1.28 4.78
N PHE A 138 -28.24 -2.28 3.94
CA PHE A 138 -29.25 -3.15 3.34
C PHE A 138 -30.00 -3.96 4.41
N GLU A 139 -29.30 -4.59 5.36
CA GLU A 139 -29.93 -5.32 6.47
C GLU A 139 -30.85 -4.43 7.29
N LYS A 140 -30.46 -3.17 7.52
CA LYS A 140 -31.29 -2.19 8.23
C LYS A 140 -32.55 -1.85 7.44
N ALA A 141 -32.42 -1.68 6.12
CA ALA A 141 -33.56 -1.37 5.23
C ALA A 141 -34.57 -2.51 5.23
N GLU A 142 -34.14 -3.77 5.14
CA GLU A 142 -35.02 -4.95 5.19
C GLU A 142 -35.83 -5.06 6.50
N ARG A 143 -35.22 -4.66 7.63
CA ARG A 143 -35.89 -4.68 8.92
C ARG A 143 -36.85 -3.50 9.14
N THR A 144 -36.76 -2.45 8.34
CA THR A 144 -37.59 -1.25 8.51
C THR A 144 -38.91 -1.46 7.80
N LYS A 145 -40.00 -1.60 8.56
CA LYS A 145 -41.37 -1.78 8.02
C LYS A 145 -41.95 -0.55 7.32
N SER A 146 -41.24 0.56 7.29
CA SER A 146 -41.69 1.79 6.61
C SER A 146 -41.35 1.71 5.12
N LYS A 147 -42.25 1.18 4.34
CA LYS A 147 -42.31 1.41 2.89
C LYS A 147 -42.77 2.86 2.67
N LYS A 148 -41.91 3.83 2.76
CA LYS A 148 -42.09 5.12 2.10
C LYS A 148 -41.40 5.02 0.75
N GLY A 149 -42.25 4.96 -0.32
CA GLY A 149 -41.83 5.06 -1.69
C GLY A 149 -41.19 6.42 -2.00
#